data_097de13c5d39e9110495e87ec033d0e7
#
_entry.id   097de13c5d39e9110495e87ec033d0e7
#
_cell.length_a   1.000
_cell.length_b   1.000
_cell.length_c   1.000
_cell.angle_alpha   90.00
_cell.angle_beta   90.00
_cell.angle_gamma   90.00
#
_symmetry.space_group_name_H-M   'P 1'
#
loop_
_entity.id
_entity.type
_entity.pdbx_description
1 polymer ?
#
loop_
_entity_poly.entity_id
_entity_poly.type
_entity_poly.pdbx_seq_one_letter_code
_entity_poly.pdbx_strand_id
1 'polypeptide(L)'
;MELQEIVNERLESDSVVRELDIPLETEVLDGVVTVTGVARSRMTRERILYLVASTPGVKKVIDNLVTDPEIETEIARLVAADPSIRPRLFKVSSYMARVTLYGEVESEEERQAILTLARSVAGVRDILDYLTVSPTT
;
A
#
# COMPACT_ATOMS: atom_id res chain seq x y z
N MET A 1 24.40 19.80 7.10
CA MET A 1 23.26 18.87 7.14
C MET A 1 23.22 18.08 5.85
N GLU A 2 23.17 16.76 5.96
CA GLU A 2 23.14 15.90 4.80
C GLU A 2 21.77 15.94 4.13
N LEU A 3 21.72 15.64 2.84
CA LEU A 3 20.48 15.67 2.06
C LEU A 3 19.41 14.75 2.65
N GLN A 4 19.80 13.57 3.15
CA GLN A 4 18.89 12.66 3.83
C GLN A 4 18.14 13.36 4.96
N GLU A 5 18.85 14.10 5.79
CA GLU A 5 18.27 14.81 6.92
C GLU A 5 17.36 15.94 6.47
N ILE A 6 17.74 16.67 5.43
CA ILE A 6 16.95 17.77 4.90
C ILE A 6 15.61 17.25 4.35
N VAL A 7 15.67 16.16 3.58
CA VAL A 7 14.46 15.54 3.02
C VAL A 7 13.52 15.07 4.15
N ASN A 8 14.09 14.36 5.12
CA ASN A 8 13.29 13.83 6.24
C ASN A 8 12.65 14.96 7.06
N GLU A 9 13.42 16.01 7.34
CA GLU A 9 12.90 17.15 8.10
C GLU A 9 11.77 17.86 7.35
N ARG A 10 11.92 18.02 6.04
CA ARG A 10 10.91 18.65 5.20
C ARG A 10 9.60 17.84 5.20
N LEU A 11 9.70 16.51 5.13
CA LEU A 11 8.54 15.63 5.18
C LEU A 11 7.87 15.66 6.57
N GLU A 12 8.66 15.57 7.63
CA GLU A 12 8.17 15.58 9.00
C GLU A 12 7.53 16.91 9.40
N SER A 13 7.93 18.00 8.76
CA SER A 13 7.37 19.33 9.04
C SER A 13 6.05 19.59 8.33
N ASP A 14 5.69 18.76 7.36
CA ASP A 14 4.45 18.94 6.61
C ASP A 14 3.26 18.37 7.39
N SER A 15 2.21 19.18 7.57
CA SER A 15 1.05 18.79 8.38
C SER A 15 0.30 17.58 7.79
N VAL A 16 0.23 17.49 6.48
CA VAL A 16 -0.46 16.37 5.82
C VAL A 16 0.33 15.07 6.00
N VAL A 17 1.65 15.15 5.81
CA VAL A 17 2.53 13.98 5.95
C VAL A 17 2.55 13.48 7.40
N ARG A 18 2.54 14.39 8.38
CA ARG A 18 2.54 14.02 9.80
C ARG A 18 1.31 13.24 10.23
N GLU A 19 0.20 13.38 9.51
CA GLU A 19 -1.03 12.66 9.81
C GLU A 19 -1.02 11.21 9.34
N LEU A 20 0.00 10.80 8.57
CA LEU A 20 0.12 9.43 8.12
C LEU A 20 0.48 8.52 9.30
N ASP A 21 -0.24 7.39 9.43
CA ASP A 21 0.02 6.38 10.46
C ASP A 21 1.30 5.60 10.20
N ILE A 22 1.76 5.60 8.95
CA ILE A 22 2.91 4.83 8.53
C ILE A 22 4.06 5.79 8.26
N PRO A 23 5.22 5.60 8.86
CA PRO A 23 6.36 6.42 8.53
C PRO A 23 6.78 6.16 7.09
N LEU A 24 7.14 7.23 6.40
CA LEU A 24 7.71 7.13 5.07
C LEU A 24 9.19 6.76 5.21
N GLU A 25 9.67 5.94 4.29
CA GLU A 25 11.08 5.61 4.22
C GLU A 25 11.70 6.36 3.05
N THR A 26 12.84 6.97 3.30
CA THR A 26 13.61 7.66 2.25
C THR A 26 15.02 7.13 2.24
N GLU A 27 15.56 6.99 1.04
CA GLU A 27 16.95 6.56 0.85
C GLU A 27 17.58 7.50 -0.16
N VAL A 28 18.71 8.10 0.21
CA VAL A 28 19.39 9.08 -0.63
C VAL A 28 20.75 8.54 -1.06
N LEU A 29 20.98 8.54 -2.38
CA LEU A 29 22.26 8.15 -2.95
C LEU A 29 22.57 9.07 -4.14
N ASP A 30 23.66 9.82 -4.05
CA ASP A 30 24.12 10.73 -5.12
C ASP A 30 23.02 11.67 -5.65
N GLY A 31 22.22 12.22 -4.76
CA GLY A 31 21.14 13.14 -5.12
C GLY A 31 19.86 12.45 -5.61
N VAL A 32 19.86 11.13 -5.70
CA VAL A 32 18.68 10.34 -6.06
C VAL A 32 17.99 9.91 -4.78
N VAL A 33 16.71 10.26 -4.64
CA VAL A 33 15.91 9.93 -3.46
C VAL A 33 14.85 8.90 -3.80
N THR A 34 14.90 7.76 -3.13
CA THR A 34 13.88 6.73 -3.24
C THR A 34 12.92 6.91 -2.08
N VAL A 35 11.63 7.05 -2.36
CA VAL A 35 10.59 7.23 -1.35
C VAL A 35 9.69 6.02 -1.35
N THR A 36 9.57 5.37 -0.20
CA THR A 36 8.75 4.16 -0.02
C THR A 36 7.73 4.41 1.08
N GLY A 37 6.54 3.91 0.92
CA GLY A 37 5.48 4.03 1.93
C GLY A 37 4.10 3.93 1.31
N VAL A 38 3.10 4.23 2.14
CA VAL A 38 1.70 4.17 1.74
C VAL A 38 1.03 5.52 1.96
N ALA A 39 0.24 5.95 0.97
CA ALA A 39 -0.57 7.15 1.07
C ALA A 39 -2.05 6.77 0.96
N ARG A 40 -2.92 7.54 1.65
CA ARG A 40 -4.36 7.32 1.58
C ARG A 40 -4.94 7.60 0.21
N SER A 41 -4.36 8.55 -0.50
CA SER A 41 -4.90 8.99 -1.77
C SER A 41 -3.78 9.41 -2.73
N ARG A 42 -4.16 9.54 -3.98
CA ARG A 42 -3.26 10.04 -5.01
C ARG A 42 -2.77 11.46 -4.70
N MET A 43 -3.63 12.31 -4.14
CA MET A 43 -3.25 13.68 -3.79
C MET A 43 -2.15 13.71 -2.74
N THR A 44 -2.26 12.88 -1.71
CA THR A 44 -1.24 12.78 -0.67
C THR A 44 0.08 12.28 -1.26
N ARG A 45 0.02 11.28 -2.13
CA ARG A 45 1.21 10.77 -2.81
C ARG A 45 1.89 11.86 -3.61
N GLU A 46 1.14 12.63 -4.40
CA GLU A 46 1.69 13.71 -5.19
C GLU A 46 2.32 14.80 -4.33
N ARG A 47 1.71 15.08 -3.18
CA ARG A 47 2.26 16.06 -2.24
C ARG A 47 3.62 15.61 -1.70
N ILE A 48 3.73 14.34 -1.31
CA ILE A 48 5.00 13.77 -0.82
C ILE A 48 6.07 13.90 -1.88
N LEU A 49 5.76 13.49 -3.10
CA LEU A 49 6.70 13.55 -4.22
C LEU A 49 7.14 14.98 -4.52
N TYR A 50 6.20 15.93 -4.46
CA TYR A 50 6.51 17.35 -4.67
C TYR A 50 7.47 17.86 -3.60
N LEU A 51 7.22 17.54 -2.34
CA LEU A 51 8.08 18.00 -1.23
C LEU A 51 9.50 17.47 -1.41
N VAL A 52 9.64 16.22 -1.79
CA VAL A 52 10.97 15.62 -2.02
C VAL A 52 11.63 16.24 -3.25
N ALA A 53 10.93 16.28 -4.37
CA ALA A 53 11.48 16.76 -5.63
C ALA A 53 11.89 18.23 -5.57
N SER A 54 11.19 19.05 -4.79
CA SER A 54 11.46 20.48 -4.66
C SER A 54 12.54 20.78 -3.62
N THR A 55 13.09 19.79 -2.95
CA THR A 55 14.17 19.99 -1.98
C THR A 55 15.47 20.26 -2.70
N PRO A 56 16.19 21.36 -2.37
CA PRO A 56 17.48 21.65 -3.00
C PRO A 56 18.47 20.51 -2.81
N GLY A 57 19.14 20.11 -3.89
CA GLY A 57 20.09 19.00 -3.89
C GLY A 57 19.53 17.70 -4.41
N VAL A 58 18.21 17.58 -4.50
CA VAL A 58 17.56 16.39 -5.07
C VAL A 58 17.61 16.47 -6.59
N LYS A 59 18.22 15.47 -7.21
CA LYS A 59 18.37 15.38 -8.67
C LYS A 59 17.26 14.55 -9.31
N LYS A 60 16.81 13.52 -8.60
CA LYS A 60 15.82 12.59 -9.10
C LYS A 60 15.08 11.95 -7.93
N VAL A 61 13.78 11.67 -8.12
CA VAL A 61 12.97 10.94 -7.14
C VAL A 61 12.53 9.63 -7.76
N ILE A 62 12.73 8.54 -7.02
CA ILE A 62 12.20 7.22 -7.37
C ILE A 62 11.00 7.00 -6.48
N ASP A 63 9.84 6.85 -7.11
CA ASP A 63 8.55 6.73 -6.45
C ASP A 63 8.21 5.27 -6.21
N ASN A 64 8.35 4.81 -4.96
CA ASN A 64 7.92 3.49 -4.52
C ASN A 64 6.75 3.61 -3.54
N LEU A 65 5.97 4.67 -3.68
CA LEU A 65 4.76 4.85 -2.90
C LEU A 65 3.60 4.08 -3.52
N VAL A 66 2.74 3.56 -2.67
CA VAL A 66 1.48 2.96 -3.11
C VAL A 66 0.33 3.65 -2.38
N THR A 67 -0.87 3.60 -2.95
CA THR A 67 -2.06 4.16 -2.32
C THR A 67 -3.01 3.03 -1.94
N ASP A 68 -3.88 3.30 -0.96
CA ASP A 68 -4.89 2.31 -0.56
C ASP A 68 -5.80 1.87 -1.73
N PRO A 69 -6.30 2.79 -2.59
CA PRO A 69 -7.07 2.35 -3.76
C PRO A 69 -6.29 1.43 -4.70
N GLU A 70 -4.99 1.66 -4.88
CA GLU A 70 -4.16 0.77 -5.71
C GLU A 70 -4.04 -0.62 -5.09
N ILE A 71 -3.90 -0.70 -3.76
CA ILE A 71 -3.85 -1.97 -3.04
C ILE A 71 -5.16 -2.73 -3.23
N GLU A 72 -6.29 -2.05 -3.03
CA GLU A 72 -7.62 -2.65 -3.19
C GLU A 72 -7.82 -3.20 -4.61
N THR A 73 -7.49 -2.40 -5.60
CA THR A 73 -7.64 -2.77 -7.00
C THR A 73 -6.76 -3.97 -7.37
N GLU A 74 -5.52 -3.97 -6.91
CA GLU A 74 -4.60 -5.05 -7.22
C GLU A 74 -5.03 -6.38 -6.59
N ILE A 75 -5.48 -6.35 -5.33
CA ILE A 75 -6.00 -7.57 -4.68
C ILE A 75 -7.21 -8.11 -5.43
N ALA A 76 -8.16 -7.23 -5.77
CA ALA A 76 -9.35 -7.62 -6.51
C ALA A 76 -9.00 -8.22 -7.86
N ARG A 77 -8.02 -7.63 -8.55
CA ARG A 77 -7.55 -8.11 -9.84
C ARG A 77 -6.95 -9.51 -9.74
N LEU A 78 -6.09 -9.73 -8.75
CA LEU A 78 -5.45 -11.03 -8.55
C LEU A 78 -6.47 -12.13 -8.23
N VAL A 79 -7.43 -11.82 -7.37
CA VAL A 79 -8.48 -12.79 -7.02
C VAL A 79 -9.35 -13.10 -8.24
N ALA A 80 -9.73 -12.09 -9.02
CA ALA A 80 -10.56 -12.29 -10.20
C ALA A 80 -9.83 -13.05 -11.31
N ALA A 81 -8.51 -12.93 -11.38
CA ALA A 81 -7.70 -13.57 -12.43
C ALA A 81 -7.45 -15.06 -12.18
N ASP A 82 -7.62 -15.52 -10.96
CA ASP A 82 -7.35 -16.92 -10.60
C ASP A 82 -8.61 -17.77 -10.77
N PRO A 83 -8.68 -18.69 -11.75
CA PRO A 83 -9.88 -19.46 -12.00
C PRO A 83 -10.23 -20.45 -10.88
N SER A 84 -9.30 -20.78 -9.99
CA SER A 84 -9.53 -21.67 -8.86
C SER A 84 -10.15 -20.96 -7.66
N ILE A 85 -10.23 -19.63 -7.71
CA ILE A 85 -10.73 -18.80 -6.63
C ILE A 85 -12.02 -18.11 -7.10
N ARG A 86 -13.14 -18.40 -6.45
CA ARG A 86 -14.44 -17.83 -6.82
C ARG A 86 -15.23 -17.47 -5.56
N PRO A 87 -14.75 -16.51 -4.78
CA PRO A 87 -15.48 -16.12 -3.58
C PRO A 87 -16.77 -15.41 -3.95
N ARG A 88 -17.78 -15.57 -3.10
CA ARG A 88 -19.04 -14.83 -3.25
C ARG A 88 -19.01 -13.63 -2.33
N LEU A 89 -19.64 -12.54 -2.77
CA LEU A 89 -19.74 -11.31 -2.00
C LEU A 89 -18.38 -10.80 -1.54
N PHE A 90 -17.39 -10.97 -2.40
CA PHE A 90 -16.01 -10.57 -2.08
C PHE A 90 -15.87 -9.05 -2.03
N LYS A 91 -15.27 -8.57 -0.95
CA LYS A 91 -15.00 -7.16 -0.76
C LYS A 91 -13.64 -6.99 -0.12
N VAL A 92 -12.86 -6.06 -0.63
CA VAL A 92 -11.56 -5.71 -0.08
C VAL A 92 -11.54 -4.21 0.25
N SER A 93 -10.98 -3.88 1.40
CA SER A 93 -10.84 -2.52 1.86
C SER A 93 -9.44 -2.34 2.42
N SER A 94 -8.79 -1.24 2.11
CA SER A 94 -7.44 -0.95 2.62
C SER A 94 -7.43 0.41 3.30
N TYR A 95 -6.91 0.46 4.52
CA TYR A 95 -6.68 1.70 5.25
C TYR A 95 -5.22 1.71 5.72
N MET A 96 -4.42 2.61 5.16
CA MET A 96 -2.99 2.70 5.44
C MET A 96 -2.30 1.35 5.34
N ALA A 97 -2.66 0.59 4.30
CA ALA A 97 -2.15 -0.74 3.97
C ALA A 97 -2.59 -1.84 4.94
N ARG A 98 -3.55 -1.56 5.82
CA ARG A 98 -4.24 -2.58 6.59
C ARG A 98 -5.44 -3.02 5.79
N VAL A 99 -5.40 -4.23 5.29
CA VAL A 99 -6.40 -4.76 4.37
C VAL A 99 -7.43 -5.58 5.13
N THR A 100 -8.71 -5.32 4.87
CA THR A 100 -9.80 -6.11 5.38
C THR A 100 -10.44 -6.87 4.23
N LEU A 101 -10.61 -8.17 4.39
CA LEU A 101 -11.19 -9.04 3.38
C LEU A 101 -12.52 -9.61 3.89
N TYR A 102 -13.57 -9.46 3.09
CA TYR A 102 -14.88 -10.03 3.35
C TYR A 102 -15.27 -10.94 2.20
N GLY A 103 -16.06 -11.95 2.46
CA GLY A 103 -16.59 -12.81 1.43
C GLY A 103 -16.85 -14.22 1.92
N GLU A 104 -17.45 -15.02 1.06
CA GLU A 104 -17.75 -16.43 1.33
C GLU A 104 -16.92 -17.28 0.38
N VAL A 105 -16.22 -18.27 0.91
CA VAL A 105 -15.41 -19.21 0.16
C VAL A 105 -15.91 -20.63 0.39
N GLU A 106 -15.58 -21.54 -0.52
CA GLU A 106 -16.06 -22.92 -0.47
C GLU A 106 -15.19 -23.84 0.38
N SER A 107 -13.93 -23.45 0.61
CA SER A 107 -12.99 -24.30 1.34
C SER A 107 -11.94 -23.47 2.06
N GLU A 108 -11.26 -24.11 3.00
CA GLU A 108 -10.13 -23.49 3.68
C GLU A 108 -8.95 -23.24 2.72
N GLU A 109 -8.79 -24.13 1.73
CA GLU A 109 -7.75 -23.95 0.71
C GLU A 109 -7.99 -22.68 -0.11
N GLU A 110 -9.24 -22.40 -0.46
CA GLU A 110 -9.59 -21.17 -1.18
C GLU A 110 -9.32 -19.94 -0.31
N ARG A 111 -9.70 -20.01 0.96
CA ARG A 111 -9.44 -18.94 1.90
C ARG A 111 -7.95 -18.63 1.99
N GLN A 112 -7.12 -19.67 2.16
CA GLN A 112 -5.68 -19.49 2.25
C GLN A 112 -5.08 -18.95 0.95
N ALA A 113 -5.62 -19.36 -0.20
CA ALA A 113 -5.17 -18.85 -1.49
C ALA A 113 -5.40 -17.34 -1.62
N ILE A 114 -6.56 -16.87 -1.18
CA ILE A 114 -6.88 -15.44 -1.18
C ILE A 114 -5.93 -14.67 -0.25
N LEU A 115 -5.71 -15.19 0.96
CA LEU A 115 -4.81 -14.55 1.91
C LEU A 115 -3.39 -14.46 1.36
N THR A 116 -2.91 -15.50 0.69
CA THR A 116 -1.58 -15.51 0.08
C THR A 116 -1.48 -14.45 -1.02
N LEU A 117 -2.49 -14.35 -1.88
CA LEU A 117 -2.51 -13.33 -2.94
C LEU A 117 -2.50 -11.92 -2.33
N ALA A 118 -3.33 -11.69 -1.32
CA ALA A 118 -3.40 -10.37 -0.67
C ALA A 118 -2.07 -9.97 -0.03
N ARG A 119 -1.39 -10.92 0.62
CA ARG A 119 -0.07 -10.65 1.22
C ARG A 119 1.01 -10.35 0.20
N SER A 120 0.85 -10.81 -1.04
CA SER A 120 1.84 -10.60 -2.09
C SER A 120 1.80 -9.20 -2.69
N VAL A 121 0.76 -8.43 -2.42
CA VAL A 121 0.60 -7.09 -2.99
C VAL A 121 1.54 -6.12 -2.29
N ALA A 122 2.27 -5.34 -3.09
CA ALA A 122 3.23 -4.39 -2.57
C ALA A 122 2.58 -3.39 -1.63
N GLY A 123 3.20 -3.19 -0.47
CA GLY A 123 2.75 -2.22 0.52
C GLY A 123 1.83 -2.78 1.61
N VAL A 124 1.23 -3.94 1.40
CA VAL A 124 0.32 -4.53 2.40
C VAL A 124 1.08 -4.83 3.70
N ARG A 125 0.59 -4.28 4.80
CA ARG A 125 1.20 -4.43 6.13
C ARG A 125 0.51 -5.48 6.97
N ASP A 126 -0.81 -5.56 6.87
CA ASP A 126 -1.60 -6.40 7.74
C ASP A 126 -2.90 -6.78 7.05
N ILE A 127 -3.45 -7.92 7.40
CA ILE A 127 -4.69 -8.41 6.82
C ILE A 127 -5.64 -8.80 7.95
N LEU A 128 -6.84 -8.23 7.92
CA LEU A 128 -7.94 -8.64 8.77
C LEU A 128 -8.84 -9.55 7.93
N ASP A 129 -8.91 -10.80 8.34
CA ASP A 129 -9.58 -11.85 7.59
C ASP A 129 -10.99 -12.09 8.13
N TYR A 130 -11.99 -11.64 7.39
CA TYR A 130 -13.40 -11.88 7.65
C TYR A 130 -14.02 -12.77 6.57
N LEU A 131 -13.19 -13.58 5.91
CA LEU A 131 -13.68 -14.57 4.97
C LEU A 131 -14.33 -15.71 5.73
N THR A 132 -15.49 -16.16 5.25
CA THR A 132 -16.20 -17.28 5.87
C THR A 132 -16.22 -18.46 4.93
N VAL A 133 -16.03 -19.66 5.47
CA VAL A 133 -16.09 -20.89 4.69
C VAL A 133 -17.53 -21.41 4.71
N SER A 134 -18.14 -21.48 3.54
CA SER A 134 -19.52 -21.95 3.37
C SER A 134 -19.55 -22.98 2.25
N PRO A 135 -19.25 -24.24 2.56
CA PRO A 135 -19.22 -25.28 1.53
C PRO A 135 -20.57 -25.41 0.81
N THR A 136 -20.51 -25.48 -0.52
CA THR A 136 -21.71 -25.77 -1.31
C THR A 136 -21.99 -27.25 -1.27
N THR A 137 -23.22 -27.60 -0.98
CA THR A 137 -23.68 -29.00 -0.98
C THR A 137 -24.40 -29.32 -2.26
#